data_2517efd178215973d43a83b26a737928
#
_entry.id   2517efd178215973d43a83b26a737928
#
_cell.length_a   1.000
_cell.length_b   1.000
_cell.length_c   1.000
_cell.angle_alpha   90.00
_cell.angle_beta   90.00
_cell.angle_gamma   90.00
#
_symmetry.space_group_name_H-M   'P 1'
#
loop_
_entity.id
_entity.type
_entity.pdbx_description
1 polymer ?
#
loop_
_entity_poly.entity_id
_entity_poly.type
_entity_poly.pdbx_seq_one_letter_code
_entity_poly.pdbx_strand_id
1 'polypeptide(L)'
;HYKDKEFSEEQFKRGVLGSIQITKVNSKTYGEGIIGEVAQFRENCISQLQPEQSFGRALVACGLCAYRPSLYSFNIPRIFMRCGLMHLIAISSCHMVILSTFIDAFLKKLTIKPLLRGVVNLFLLSSYALFCGLPASAMRAILLVEQKYVMQYVGRKNHTLSAVSIVALFMLCVDPQLSVNIAFTLSLACIFGMNIYGGLAQYYAKIALHISRYGTIQKILRKPFSDVRNTMCATTVAQLSCLPISCMYFGHFSLLAPLSSALITSLFSLLSLFGIGAIALCWFKPAQDVAFCLVDFLGQFIEALTSFLSERSFASVSLTDMSWIVSLLVFAAMVALYVFWPKGKRVVLSGICLMVFMLILGLSIYWKFFSPTRICVMDIGQGDAILLSDGAHSLLVDTSVGDVVNDALERQHISYLDAILLTHLDEDHAGGVRYMVGSVKAGRVLVGEGITKQEKPELQRAIQRISGSSSYEVLYGDEFDVGRFHIRVVWPHRGYKAKEANNASVELYVTYNDGQNTLTTLLTGDAERDQTKETVDSGDVGDIDFLKVGHHGAAKSLYPETARALKPEVAIASAGKNNRYGHPKQEAVDILEGVGARFYC
;
A
#
# COMPACT_ATOMS: atom_id res chain seq x y z
N HIS A 1 -21.51 21.08 6.40
CA HIS A 1 -21.11 21.61 5.11
C HIS A 1 -20.98 20.46 4.12
N TYR A 2 -21.96 20.35 3.22
CA TYR A 2 -21.83 19.51 2.02
C TYR A 2 -20.72 20.15 1.16
N LYS A 3 -19.61 19.46 0.97
CA LYS A 3 -18.73 19.71 -0.15
C LYS A 3 -19.11 18.70 -1.22
N ASP A 4 -19.59 19.21 -2.35
CA ASP A 4 -19.75 18.43 -3.57
C ASP A 4 -18.36 17.93 -4.01
N LYS A 5 -17.96 16.76 -3.49
CA LYS A 5 -17.02 15.94 -4.24
C LYS A 5 -17.85 15.31 -5.33
N GLU A 6 -17.46 15.52 -6.57
CA GLU A 6 -18.04 14.76 -7.69
C GLU A 6 -18.14 13.30 -7.26
N PHE A 7 -19.36 12.82 -7.18
CA PHE A 7 -19.67 11.44 -6.90
C PHE A 7 -19.05 10.62 -8.02
N SER A 8 -18.00 9.89 -7.75
CA SER A 8 -17.50 8.98 -8.77
C SER A 8 -18.58 7.94 -9.02
N GLU A 9 -18.83 7.65 -10.29
CA GLU A 9 -19.78 6.62 -10.73
C GLU A 9 -19.52 5.29 -10.04
N GLU A 10 -18.28 5.07 -9.64
CA GLU A 10 -17.82 3.91 -8.88
C GLU A 10 -18.29 3.90 -7.41
N GLN A 11 -18.38 5.05 -6.75
CA GLN A 11 -18.94 5.17 -5.41
C GLN A 11 -20.45 4.98 -5.41
N PHE A 12 -21.13 5.47 -6.44
CA PHE A 12 -22.55 5.25 -6.64
C PHE A 12 -22.86 3.77 -6.87
N LYS A 13 -22.08 3.06 -7.68
CA LYS A 13 -22.16 1.59 -7.86
C LYS A 13 -21.94 0.82 -6.56
N ARG A 14 -21.24 1.38 -5.59
CA ARG A 14 -21.06 0.82 -4.24
C ARG A 14 -22.19 1.17 -3.28
N GLY A 15 -23.26 1.81 -3.74
CA GLY A 15 -24.39 2.23 -2.90
C GLY A 15 -24.09 3.43 -1.99
N VAL A 16 -22.99 4.15 -2.24
CA VAL A 16 -22.63 5.36 -1.49
C VAL A 16 -23.40 6.53 -2.10
N LEU A 17 -24.39 7.05 -1.39
CA LEU A 17 -25.24 8.16 -1.83
C LEU A 17 -24.67 9.56 -1.50
N GLY A 18 -23.62 9.61 -0.68
CA GLY A 18 -22.97 10.85 -0.28
C GLY A 18 -21.78 10.61 0.63
N SER A 19 -20.91 11.58 0.80
CA SER A 19 -19.82 11.57 1.78
C SER A 19 -19.99 12.73 2.76
N ILE A 20 -19.81 12.43 4.07
CA ILE A 20 -19.83 13.44 5.13
C ILE A 20 -18.43 13.50 5.73
N GLN A 21 -17.84 14.68 5.76
CA GLN A 21 -16.59 14.90 6.48
C GLN A 21 -16.89 15.31 7.91
N ILE A 22 -16.58 14.44 8.88
CA ILE A 22 -16.72 14.75 10.29
C ILE A 22 -15.49 15.58 10.70
N THR A 23 -15.72 16.86 11.03
CA THR A 23 -14.65 17.79 11.46
C THR A 23 -14.37 17.70 12.96
N LYS A 24 -15.38 17.34 13.78
CA LYS A 24 -15.26 17.21 15.22
C LYS A 24 -16.32 16.28 15.78
N VAL A 25 -15.93 15.37 16.65
CA VAL A 25 -16.84 14.52 17.43
C VAL A 25 -16.93 15.12 18.83
N ASN A 26 -18.10 15.68 19.18
CA ASN A 26 -18.34 16.30 20.49
C ASN A 26 -18.80 15.28 21.54
N SER A 27 -19.56 14.28 21.11
CA SER A 27 -20.02 13.19 21.97
C SER A 27 -20.25 11.92 21.15
N LYS A 28 -20.09 10.77 21.80
CA LYS A 28 -20.32 9.47 21.20
C LYS A 28 -21.31 8.73 22.09
N THR A 29 -22.50 8.45 21.57
CA THR A 29 -23.52 7.65 22.26
C THR A 29 -23.73 6.33 21.52
N TYR A 30 -23.83 5.25 22.25
CA TYR A 30 -24.13 3.94 21.69
C TYR A 30 -25.63 3.75 21.69
N GLY A 31 -26.19 3.11 20.65
CA GLY A 31 -27.61 2.76 20.61
C GLY A 31 -27.99 1.84 21.76
N GLU A 32 -29.26 1.86 22.14
CA GLU A 32 -29.82 0.94 23.15
C GLU A 32 -29.88 -0.50 22.58
N GLY A 33 -29.77 -1.49 23.48
CA GLY A 33 -29.87 -2.91 23.16
C GLY A 33 -28.55 -3.62 22.90
N ILE A 34 -28.62 -4.88 22.50
CA ILE A 34 -27.49 -5.80 22.37
C ILE A 34 -26.38 -5.25 21.43
N ILE A 35 -26.76 -4.59 20.34
CA ILE A 35 -25.81 -4.02 19.40
C ILE A 35 -24.97 -2.90 20.03
N GLY A 36 -25.65 -2.05 20.85
CA GLY A 36 -24.97 -0.97 21.59
C GLY A 36 -23.99 -1.52 22.62
N GLU A 37 -24.40 -2.54 23.38
CA GLU A 37 -23.56 -3.21 24.38
C GLU A 37 -22.33 -3.88 23.74
N VAL A 38 -22.50 -4.57 22.60
CA VAL A 38 -21.40 -5.18 21.85
C VAL A 38 -20.44 -4.11 21.31
N ALA A 39 -20.97 -2.99 20.79
CA ALA A 39 -20.15 -1.88 20.31
C ALA A 39 -19.35 -1.24 21.46
N GLN A 40 -19.95 -1.04 22.62
CA GLN A 40 -19.27 -0.52 23.80
C GLN A 40 -18.20 -1.49 24.33
N PHE A 41 -18.50 -2.79 24.38
CA PHE A 41 -17.53 -3.81 24.75
C PHE A 41 -16.33 -3.82 23.80
N ARG A 42 -16.59 -3.72 22.48
CA ARG A 42 -15.53 -3.61 21.46
C ARG A 42 -14.64 -2.38 21.70
N GLU A 43 -15.23 -1.23 21.98
CA GLU A 43 -14.49 0.01 22.24
C GLU A 43 -13.63 -0.11 23.50
N ASN A 44 -14.15 -0.76 24.55
CA ASN A 44 -13.39 -1.05 25.76
C ASN A 44 -12.17 -1.95 25.47
N CYS A 45 -12.32 -2.97 24.63
CA CYS A 45 -11.20 -3.81 24.19
C CYS A 45 -10.15 -3.00 23.41
N ILE A 46 -10.59 -2.12 22.50
CA ILE A 46 -9.69 -1.25 21.73
C ILE A 46 -8.95 -0.28 22.66
N SER A 47 -9.64 0.34 23.59
CA SER A 47 -9.02 1.28 24.55
C SER A 47 -7.98 0.60 25.45
N GLN A 48 -8.21 -0.67 25.84
CA GLN A 48 -7.22 -1.45 26.60
C GLN A 48 -5.99 -1.78 25.77
N LEU A 49 -6.15 -2.09 24.48
CA LEU A 49 -5.05 -2.42 23.58
C LEU A 49 -4.15 -1.22 23.27
N GLN A 50 -4.67 0.01 23.34
CA GLN A 50 -3.95 1.26 23.02
C GLN A 50 -3.18 1.14 21.69
N PRO A 51 -3.90 0.94 20.57
CA PRO A 51 -3.29 0.53 19.29
C PRO A 51 -2.35 1.57 18.67
N GLU A 52 -2.41 2.82 19.12
CA GLU A 52 -1.53 3.90 18.66
C GLU A 52 -0.10 3.82 19.27
N GLN A 53 0.12 2.97 20.28
CA GLN A 53 1.39 2.90 20.98
C GLN A 53 2.44 2.04 20.27
N SER A 54 2.03 1.00 19.54
CA SER A 54 2.97 0.13 18.86
C SER A 54 2.38 -0.55 17.62
N PHE A 55 3.25 -0.93 16.69
CA PHE A 55 2.92 -1.70 15.51
C PHE A 55 2.18 -3.02 15.84
N GLY A 56 2.65 -3.74 16.88
CA GLY A 56 2.04 -4.98 17.32
C GLY A 56 0.62 -4.81 17.84
N ARG A 57 0.39 -3.78 18.65
CA ARG A 57 -0.95 -3.47 19.19
C ARG A 57 -1.92 -3.01 18.09
N ALA A 58 -1.44 -2.24 17.11
CA ALA A 58 -2.22 -1.87 15.94
C ALA A 58 -2.67 -3.10 15.14
N LEU A 59 -1.76 -4.06 14.91
CA LEU A 59 -2.08 -5.33 14.24
C LEU A 59 -3.09 -6.17 15.03
N VAL A 60 -2.92 -6.28 16.35
CA VAL A 60 -3.85 -7.02 17.23
C VAL A 60 -5.24 -6.37 17.21
N ALA A 61 -5.32 -5.05 17.35
CA ALA A 61 -6.59 -4.32 17.33
C ALA A 61 -7.32 -4.49 15.98
N CYS A 62 -6.58 -4.49 14.88
CA CYS A 62 -7.14 -4.74 13.56
C CYS A 62 -7.60 -6.20 13.39
N GLY A 63 -6.75 -7.17 13.75
CA GLY A 63 -7.02 -8.60 13.53
C GLY A 63 -8.11 -9.17 14.47
N LEU A 64 -8.24 -8.66 15.69
CA LEU A 64 -9.22 -9.12 16.67
C LEU A 64 -10.47 -8.27 16.74
N CYS A 65 -10.31 -6.92 16.68
CA CYS A 65 -11.44 -5.98 16.90
C CYS A 65 -11.90 -5.29 15.61
N ALA A 66 -11.33 -5.59 14.44
CA ALA A 66 -11.58 -4.88 13.18
C ALA A 66 -11.31 -3.36 13.25
N TYR A 67 -10.38 -2.92 14.10
CA TYR A 67 -10.02 -1.51 14.26
C TYR A 67 -8.88 -1.14 13.32
N ARG A 68 -9.16 -0.28 12.32
CA ARG A 68 -8.21 0.05 11.25
C ARG A 68 -7.47 1.37 11.39
N PRO A 69 -7.95 2.40 12.13
CA PRO A 69 -7.35 3.73 12.10
C PRO A 69 -5.85 3.73 12.41
N SER A 70 -5.41 3.02 13.43
CA SER A 70 -3.99 2.93 13.84
C SER A 70 -3.07 2.25 12.81
N LEU A 71 -3.62 1.50 11.85
CA LEU A 71 -2.81 0.92 10.78
C LEU A 71 -2.12 1.98 9.91
N TYR A 72 -2.79 3.11 9.71
CA TYR A 72 -2.28 4.20 8.87
C TYR A 72 -1.13 4.96 9.57
N SER A 73 -1.16 5.06 10.90
CA SER A 73 -0.08 5.68 11.69
C SER A 73 1.27 4.95 11.53
N PHE A 74 1.22 3.66 11.24
CA PHE A 74 2.41 2.81 11.03
C PHE A 74 2.64 2.42 9.56
N ASN A 75 1.87 2.97 8.63
CA ASN A 75 1.91 2.62 7.20
C ASN A 75 1.74 1.11 6.90
N ILE A 76 1.07 0.38 7.80
CA ILE A 76 0.89 -1.07 7.71
C ILE A 76 0.22 -1.52 6.40
N PRO A 77 -0.85 -0.83 5.90
CA PRO A 77 -1.52 -1.27 4.68
C PRO A 77 -0.56 -1.32 3.49
N ARG A 78 0.32 -0.33 3.35
CA ARG A 78 1.30 -0.25 2.27
C ARG A 78 2.37 -1.34 2.38
N ILE A 79 2.98 -1.48 3.55
CA ILE A 79 3.98 -2.52 3.83
C ILE A 79 3.40 -3.91 3.55
N PHE A 80 2.18 -4.18 4.05
CA PHE A 80 1.54 -5.49 3.90
C PHE A 80 1.08 -5.76 2.46
N MET A 81 0.65 -4.73 1.72
CA MET A 81 0.31 -4.85 0.31
C MET A 81 1.54 -5.29 -0.49
N ARG A 82 2.68 -4.62 -0.31
CA ARG A 82 3.94 -4.97 -0.98
C ARG A 82 4.46 -6.36 -0.63
N CYS A 83 4.23 -6.81 0.60
CA CYS A 83 4.55 -8.17 1.05
C CYS A 83 3.48 -9.22 0.67
N GLY A 84 2.31 -8.82 0.13
CA GLY A 84 1.19 -9.73 -0.15
C GLY A 84 0.48 -10.25 1.09
N LEU A 85 0.55 -9.52 2.21
CA LEU A 85 0.02 -9.89 3.52
C LEU A 85 -1.33 -9.21 3.87
N MET A 86 -1.95 -8.51 2.93
CA MET A 86 -3.23 -7.80 3.15
C MET A 86 -4.34 -8.68 3.72
N HIS A 87 -4.28 -9.98 3.45
CA HIS A 87 -5.22 -10.95 3.98
C HIS A 87 -5.14 -11.15 5.51
N LEU A 88 -4.04 -10.76 6.16
CA LEU A 88 -3.88 -10.81 7.62
C LEU A 88 -4.53 -9.61 8.32
N ILE A 89 -4.61 -8.46 7.65
CA ILE A 89 -5.25 -7.25 8.19
C ILE A 89 -6.78 -7.35 8.12
N ALA A 90 -7.30 -8.03 7.10
CA ALA A 90 -8.74 -8.24 7.00
C ALA A 90 -9.17 -9.37 7.94
N ILE A 91 -10.33 -9.21 8.60
CA ILE A 91 -10.96 -10.34 9.28
C ILE A 91 -11.33 -11.36 8.20
N SER A 92 -10.51 -12.40 8.11
CA SER A 92 -10.58 -13.38 7.05
C SER A 92 -11.37 -14.61 7.48
N SER A 93 -11.84 -15.35 6.47
CA SER A 93 -12.42 -16.68 6.71
C SER A 93 -11.47 -17.61 7.47
N CYS A 94 -10.15 -17.38 7.39
CA CYS A 94 -9.15 -18.17 8.13
C CYS A 94 -9.31 -18.01 9.64
N HIS A 95 -9.50 -16.79 10.15
CA HIS A 95 -9.71 -16.53 11.58
C HIS A 95 -10.97 -17.26 12.08
N MET A 96 -12.06 -17.22 11.30
CA MET A 96 -13.30 -17.92 11.64
C MET A 96 -13.16 -19.44 11.66
N VAL A 97 -12.43 -20.00 10.67
CA VAL A 97 -12.17 -21.45 10.59
C VAL A 97 -11.27 -21.91 11.73
N ILE A 98 -10.24 -21.14 12.08
CA ILE A 98 -9.36 -21.44 13.23
C ILE A 98 -10.19 -21.47 14.51
N LEU A 99 -10.97 -20.41 14.77
CA LEU A 99 -11.82 -20.31 15.96
C LEU A 99 -12.81 -21.48 16.02
N SER A 100 -13.52 -21.77 14.92
CA SER A 100 -14.42 -22.92 14.81
C SER A 100 -13.71 -24.25 15.12
N THR A 101 -12.48 -24.42 14.64
CA THR A 101 -11.70 -25.64 14.86
C THR A 101 -11.33 -25.82 16.33
N PHE A 102 -10.96 -24.73 17.02
CA PHE A 102 -10.70 -24.75 18.46
C PHE A 102 -11.97 -25.08 19.25
N ILE A 103 -13.09 -24.41 18.94
CA ILE A 103 -14.38 -24.68 19.58
C ILE A 103 -14.79 -26.15 19.36
N ASP A 104 -14.71 -26.64 18.12
CA ASP A 104 -15.09 -28.02 17.80
C ASP A 104 -14.17 -29.03 18.51
N ALA A 105 -12.85 -28.79 18.58
CA ALA A 105 -11.92 -29.65 19.29
C ALA A 105 -12.19 -29.70 20.80
N PHE A 106 -12.55 -28.55 21.40
CA PHE A 106 -12.91 -28.47 22.81
C PHE A 106 -14.24 -29.21 23.09
N LEU A 107 -15.28 -28.95 22.28
CA LEU A 107 -16.58 -29.58 22.42
C LEU A 107 -16.55 -31.11 22.14
N LYS A 108 -15.64 -31.56 21.30
CA LYS A 108 -15.37 -33.00 21.08
C LYS A 108 -14.81 -33.68 22.32
N LYS A 109 -13.91 -33.03 23.05
CA LYS A 109 -13.40 -33.56 24.32
C LYS A 109 -14.50 -33.70 25.39
N LEU A 110 -15.52 -32.86 25.32
CA LEU A 110 -16.71 -32.93 26.18
C LEU A 110 -17.77 -33.90 25.65
N THR A 111 -17.47 -34.70 24.62
CA THR A 111 -18.34 -35.73 24.00
C THR A 111 -19.69 -35.18 23.50
N ILE A 112 -19.77 -33.89 23.18
CA ILE A 112 -21.01 -33.22 22.73
C ILE A 112 -21.38 -33.70 21.31
N LYS A 113 -22.68 -33.98 21.09
CA LYS A 113 -23.22 -34.43 19.80
C LYS A 113 -22.94 -33.45 18.66
N PRO A 114 -22.72 -33.92 17.41
CA PRO A 114 -22.36 -33.05 16.28
C PRO A 114 -23.31 -31.89 16.04
N LEU A 115 -24.63 -32.13 16.13
CA LEU A 115 -25.64 -31.08 15.95
C LEU A 115 -25.48 -29.95 16.98
N LEU A 116 -25.32 -30.30 18.26
CA LEU A 116 -25.16 -29.29 19.32
C LEU A 116 -23.84 -28.55 19.18
N ARG A 117 -22.78 -29.20 18.68
CA ARG A 117 -21.50 -28.53 18.34
C ARG A 117 -21.70 -27.50 17.23
N GLY A 118 -22.50 -27.82 16.19
CA GLY A 118 -22.89 -26.86 15.17
C GLY A 118 -23.60 -25.64 15.76
N VAL A 119 -24.64 -25.86 16.58
CA VAL A 119 -25.38 -24.76 17.20
C VAL A 119 -24.49 -23.86 18.07
N VAL A 120 -23.59 -24.43 18.86
CA VAL A 120 -22.62 -23.66 19.68
C VAL A 120 -21.63 -22.90 18.79
N ASN A 121 -21.12 -23.52 17.73
CA ASN A 121 -20.26 -22.83 16.76
C ASN A 121 -21.01 -21.65 16.11
N LEU A 122 -22.23 -21.86 15.61
CA LEU A 122 -23.05 -20.82 15.00
C LEU A 122 -23.20 -19.62 15.94
N PHE A 123 -23.57 -19.89 17.19
CA PHE A 123 -23.76 -18.84 18.20
C PHE A 123 -22.46 -18.06 18.46
N LEU A 124 -21.35 -18.76 18.74
CA LEU A 124 -20.08 -18.11 19.08
C LEU A 124 -19.47 -17.37 17.89
N LEU A 125 -19.51 -17.96 16.69
CA LEU A 125 -18.99 -17.31 15.48
C LEU A 125 -19.84 -16.11 15.07
N SER A 126 -21.17 -16.20 15.19
CA SER A 126 -22.07 -15.08 14.90
C SER A 126 -21.89 -13.94 15.90
N SER A 127 -21.69 -14.25 17.19
CA SER A 127 -21.38 -13.25 18.21
C SER A 127 -20.05 -12.54 17.93
N TYR A 128 -19.03 -13.29 17.52
CA TYR A 128 -17.75 -12.71 17.13
C TYR A 128 -17.86 -11.88 15.83
N ALA A 129 -18.62 -12.35 14.84
CA ALA A 129 -18.86 -11.57 13.62
C ALA A 129 -19.61 -10.27 13.91
N LEU A 130 -20.58 -10.29 14.83
CA LEU A 130 -21.29 -9.09 15.29
C LEU A 130 -20.33 -8.11 15.99
N PHE A 131 -19.47 -8.62 16.89
CA PHE A 131 -18.42 -7.85 17.54
C PHE A 131 -17.50 -7.16 16.52
N CYS A 132 -17.18 -7.82 15.39
CA CYS A 132 -16.34 -7.29 14.31
C CYS A 132 -17.08 -6.41 13.29
N GLY A 133 -18.40 -6.21 13.42
CA GLY A 133 -19.21 -5.41 12.49
C GLY A 133 -19.69 -6.16 11.25
N LEU A 134 -19.89 -7.48 11.35
CA LEU A 134 -20.48 -8.37 10.33
C LEU A 134 -19.79 -8.29 8.94
N PRO A 135 -18.46 -8.43 8.84
CA PRO A 135 -17.79 -8.41 7.54
C PRO A 135 -18.26 -9.58 6.66
N ALA A 136 -18.45 -9.33 5.35
CA ALA A 136 -18.95 -10.33 4.39
C ALA A 136 -18.09 -11.62 4.34
N SER A 137 -16.77 -11.49 4.57
CA SER A 137 -15.85 -12.62 4.66
C SER A 137 -16.10 -13.52 5.85
N ALA A 138 -16.49 -12.94 7.01
CA ALA A 138 -16.87 -13.69 8.21
C ALA A 138 -18.22 -14.38 8.03
N MET A 139 -19.22 -13.68 7.50
CA MET A 139 -20.55 -14.25 7.23
C MET A 139 -20.46 -15.47 6.32
N ARG A 140 -19.67 -15.39 5.23
CA ARG A 140 -19.44 -16.53 4.36
C ARG A 140 -18.77 -17.70 5.09
N ALA A 141 -17.78 -17.42 5.94
CA ALA A 141 -17.09 -18.47 6.69
C ALA A 141 -18.03 -19.21 7.65
N ILE A 142 -18.91 -18.47 8.33
CA ILE A 142 -19.95 -19.05 9.20
C ILE A 142 -20.85 -19.97 8.40
N LEU A 143 -21.39 -19.51 7.27
CA LEU A 143 -22.28 -20.32 6.43
C LEU A 143 -21.61 -21.61 5.92
N LEU A 144 -20.32 -21.55 5.55
CA LEU A 144 -19.54 -22.72 5.12
C LEU A 144 -19.28 -23.70 6.27
N VAL A 145 -19.02 -23.19 7.48
CA VAL A 145 -18.84 -24.03 8.68
C VAL A 145 -20.15 -24.72 9.03
N GLU A 146 -21.26 -23.97 9.05
CA GLU A 146 -22.56 -24.53 9.38
C GLU A 146 -23.04 -25.56 8.35
N GLN A 147 -22.84 -25.28 7.08
CA GLN A 147 -23.15 -26.24 6.02
C GLN A 147 -22.40 -27.57 6.23
N LYS A 148 -21.15 -27.55 6.71
CA LYS A 148 -20.40 -28.76 7.06
C LYS A 148 -21.11 -29.56 8.17
N TYR A 149 -21.61 -28.91 9.23
CA TYR A 149 -22.35 -29.58 10.30
C TYR A 149 -23.69 -30.15 9.81
N VAL A 150 -24.40 -29.41 8.96
CA VAL A 150 -25.65 -29.90 8.33
C VAL A 150 -25.36 -31.16 7.50
N MET A 151 -24.30 -31.17 6.68
CA MET A 151 -23.94 -32.35 5.88
C MET A 151 -23.55 -33.55 6.75
N GLN A 152 -22.84 -33.31 7.87
CA GLN A 152 -22.54 -34.37 8.84
C GLN A 152 -23.81 -34.94 9.49
N TYR A 153 -24.76 -34.09 9.81
CA TYR A 153 -26.04 -34.51 10.39
C TYR A 153 -26.88 -35.34 9.42
N VAL A 154 -26.92 -34.93 8.14
CA VAL A 154 -27.64 -35.66 7.08
C VAL A 154 -26.89 -36.92 6.61
N GLY A 155 -25.67 -37.16 7.12
CA GLY A 155 -24.84 -38.33 6.74
C GLY A 155 -24.27 -38.26 5.32
N ARG A 156 -24.21 -37.07 4.71
CA ARG A 156 -23.66 -36.85 3.37
C ARG A 156 -22.23 -36.33 3.40
N LYS A 157 -21.43 -36.71 2.40
CA LYS A 157 -20.09 -36.15 2.22
C LYS A 157 -20.19 -34.69 1.77
N ASN A 158 -19.43 -33.83 2.42
CA ASN A 158 -19.34 -32.42 2.03
C ASN A 158 -18.47 -32.28 0.77
N HIS A 159 -19.04 -31.73 -0.30
CA HIS A 159 -18.31 -31.39 -1.52
C HIS A 159 -18.04 -29.88 -1.50
N THR A 160 -16.78 -29.49 -1.30
CA THR A 160 -16.38 -28.11 -1.02
C THR A 160 -16.81 -27.12 -2.11
N LEU A 161 -16.65 -27.47 -3.40
CA LEU A 161 -17.04 -26.58 -4.50
C LEU A 161 -18.56 -26.32 -4.50
N SER A 162 -19.37 -27.38 -4.34
CA SER A 162 -20.84 -27.23 -4.26
C SER A 162 -21.25 -26.39 -3.04
N ALA A 163 -20.59 -26.60 -1.91
CA ALA A 163 -20.81 -25.83 -0.71
C ALA A 163 -20.56 -24.33 -0.93
N VAL A 164 -19.42 -24.00 -1.48
CA VAL A 164 -19.03 -22.60 -1.77
C VAL A 164 -19.99 -21.97 -2.77
N SER A 165 -20.39 -22.70 -3.81
CA SER A 165 -21.33 -22.20 -4.83
C SER A 165 -22.71 -21.92 -4.24
N ILE A 166 -23.23 -22.81 -3.38
CA ILE A 166 -24.54 -22.62 -2.72
C ILE A 166 -24.50 -21.42 -1.77
N VAL A 167 -23.44 -21.32 -0.95
CA VAL A 167 -23.29 -20.20 -0.02
C VAL A 167 -23.13 -18.88 -0.77
N ALA A 168 -22.31 -18.85 -1.85
CA ALA A 168 -22.15 -17.66 -2.68
C ALA A 168 -23.48 -17.22 -3.32
N LEU A 169 -24.22 -18.16 -3.91
CA LEU A 169 -25.52 -17.88 -4.50
C LEU A 169 -26.51 -17.34 -3.45
N PHE A 170 -26.58 -17.98 -2.28
CA PHE A 170 -27.44 -17.51 -1.19
C PHE A 170 -27.09 -16.08 -0.78
N MET A 171 -25.81 -15.76 -0.58
CA MET A 171 -25.37 -14.42 -0.21
C MET A 171 -25.70 -13.38 -1.29
N LEU A 172 -25.56 -13.71 -2.56
CA LEU A 172 -25.92 -12.84 -3.69
C LEU A 172 -27.43 -12.65 -3.85
N CYS A 173 -28.25 -13.65 -3.47
CA CYS A 173 -29.71 -13.50 -3.44
C CYS A 173 -30.15 -12.56 -2.31
N VAL A 174 -29.43 -12.54 -1.17
CA VAL A 174 -29.73 -11.65 -0.03
C VAL A 174 -29.22 -10.23 -0.30
N ASP A 175 -28.02 -10.10 -0.85
CA ASP A 175 -27.41 -8.82 -1.17
C ASP A 175 -26.67 -8.88 -2.52
N PRO A 176 -27.33 -8.47 -3.63
CA PRO A 176 -26.71 -8.46 -4.96
C PRO A 176 -25.46 -7.57 -5.08
N GLN A 177 -25.33 -6.55 -4.21
CA GLN A 177 -24.17 -5.62 -4.23
C GLN A 177 -22.86 -6.33 -3.86
N LEU A 178 -22.92 -7.50 -3.24
CA LEU A 178 -21.75 -8.32 -2.96
C LEU A 178 -21.00 -8.74 -4.25
N SER A 179 -21.67 -8.76 -5.41
CA SER A 179 -21.04 -9.07 -6.69
C SER A 179 -19.92 -8.12 -7.07
N VAL A 180 -20.00 -6.85 -6.66
CA VAL A 180 -18.98 -5.82 -6.87
C VAL A 180 -18.09 -5.60 -5.64
N ASN A 181 -18.34 -6.32 -4.55
CA ASN A 181 -17.53 -6.21 -3.34
C ASN A 181 -16.20 -6.98 -3.51
N ILE A 182 -15.08 -6.25 -3.50
CA ILE A 182 -13.73 -6.78 -3.72
C ILE A 182 -13.38 -7.90 -2.73
N ALA A 183 -13.72 -7.74 -1.45
CA ALA A 183 -13.42 -8.75 -0.43
C ALA A 183 -14.21 -10.05 -0.65
N PHE A 184 -15.44 -9.96 -1.15
CA PHE A 184 -16.24 -11.12 -1.49
C PHE A 184 -15.69 -11.84 -2.73
N THR A 185 -15.41 -11.12 -3.82
CA THR A 185 -14.93 -11.68 -5.09
C THR A 185 -13.54 -12.31 -4.94
N LEU A 186 -12.59 -11.62 -4.28
CA LEU A 186 -11.25 -12.17 -3.99
C LEU A 186 -11.32 -13.45 -3.17
N SER A 187 -12.18 -13.47 -2.18
CA SER A 187 -12.28 -14.64 -1.34
C SER A 187 -12.94 -15.83 -2.03
N LEU A 188 -13.90 -15.61 -2.92
CA LEU A 188 -14.43 -16.69 -3.76
C LEU A 188 -13.35 -17.20 -4.72
N ALA A 189 -12.63 -16.32 -5.42
CA ALA A 189 -11.54 -16.69 -6.31
C ALA A 189 -10.48 -17.53 -5.58
N CYS A 190 -10.08 -17.13 -4.38
CA CYS A 190 -9.14 -17.87 -3.55
C CYS A 190 -9.65 -19.29 -3.22
N ILE A 191 -10.89 -19.42 -2.76
CA ILE A 191 -11.45 -20.74 -2.38
C ILE A 191 -11.63 -21.63 -3.60
N PHE A 192 -12.14 -21.11 -4.72
CA PHE A 192 -12.23 -21.87 -5.98
C PHE A 192 -10.84 -22.30 -6.44
N GLY A 193 -9.89 -21.39 -6.49
CA GLY A 193 -8.52 -21.70 -6.88
C GLY A 193 -7.87 -22.78 -6.00
N MET A 194 -7.98 -22.66 -4.70
CA MET A 194 -7.45 -23.64 -3.76
C MET A 194 -8.08 -25.04 -3.94
N ASN A 195 -9.37 -25.12 -4.27
CA ASN A 195 -10.03 -26.41 -4.52
C ASN A 195 -9.66 -27.01 -5.88
N ILE A 196 -9.55 -26.19 -6.92
CA ILE A 196 -9.21 -26.65 -8.27
C ILE A 196 -7.73 -27.00 -8.37
N TYR A 197 -6.84 -26.12 -7.85
CA TYR A 197 -5.39 -26.24 -7.99
C TYR A 197 -4.67 -26.77 -6.75
N GLY A 198 -5.38 -27.08 -5.66
CA GLY A 198 -4.78 -27.62 -4.42
C GLY A 198 -4.02 -28.93 -4.64
N GLY A 199 -4.46 -29.76 -5.58
CA GLY A 199 -3.72 -30.96 -6.01
C GLY A 199 -2.37 -30.66 -6.66
N LEU A 200 -2.24 -29.52 -7.36
CA LEU A 200 -1.00 -29.01 -7.94
C LEU A 200 0.00 -28.62 -6.85
N ALA A 201 -0.44 -27.87 -5.85
CA ALA A 201 0.38 -27.50 -4.70
C ALA A 201 0.93 -28.72 -3.97
N GLN A 202 0.08 -29.74 -3.74
CA GLN A 202 0.50 -30.99 -3.11
C GLN A 202 1.51 -31.77 -3.96
N TYR A 203 1.35 -31.77 -5.27
CA TYR A 203 2.29 -32.44 -6.19
C TYR A 203 3.69 -31.81 -6.12
N TYR A 204 3.80 -30.48 -6.21
CA TYR A 204 5.08 -29.79 -6.09
C TYR A 204 5.68 -29.91 -4.69
N ALA A 205 4.85 -29.92 -3.68
CA ALA A 205 5.27 -30.18 -2.32
C ALA A 205 5.93 -31.55 -2.18
N LYS A 206 5.45 -32.60 -2.88
CA LYS A 206 6.04 -33.94 -2.89
C LYS A 206 7.35 -34.00 -3.68
N ILE A 207 7.47 -33.30 -4.82
CA ILE A 207 8.73 -33.24 -5.60
C ILE A 207 9.84 -32.62 -4.77
N ALA A 208 9.60 -31.51 -4.10
CA ALA A 208 10.60 -30.86 -3.25
C ALA A 208 11.10 -31.76 -2.10
N LEU A 209 10.29 -32.70 -1.60
CA LEU A 209 10.71 -33.70 -0.61
C LEU A 209 11.68 -34.75 -1.17
N HIS A 210 11.62 -35.06 -2.46
CA HIS A 210 12.51 -36.07 -3.08
C HIS A 210 13.94 -35.56 -3.22
N ILE A 211 14.13 -34.23 -3.33
CA ILE A 211 15.45 -33.59 -3.45
C ILE A 211 16.22 -33.57 -2.11
N SER A 212 15.52 -33.75 -0.98
CA SER A 212 16.07 -33.59 0.38
C SER A 212 16.30 -34.91 1.10
N ARG A 213 17.06 -35.81 0.52
CA ARG A 213 17.32 -37.13 1.14
C ARG A 213 18.66 -37.21 1.88
N TYR A 214 18.90 -36.44 2.96
CA TYR A 214 20.08 -36.68 3.83
C TYR A 214 19.92 -36.20 5.29
N GLY A 215 20.22 -37.09 6.27
CA GLY A 215 20.73 -36.81 7.62
C GLY A 215 19.73 -36.72 8.80
N THR A 216 20.26 -37.05 10.01
CA THR A 216 19.51 -37.16 11.29
C THR A 216 18.90 -35.84 11.79
N ILE A 217 19.51 -34.70 11.45
CA ILE A 217 18.99 -33.33 11.72
C ILE A 217 17.64 -33.09 11.00
N GLN A 218 17.39 -33.81 9.92
CA GLN A 218 16.16 -33.77 9.13
C GLN A 218 14.90 -34.19 9.91
N LYS A 219 14.96 -35.03 10.91
CA LYS A 219 13.75 -35.50 11.62
C LYS A 219 13.12 -34.36 12.44
N ILE A 220 13.96 -33.51 13.04
CA ILE A 220 13.51 -32.37 13.87
C ILE A 220 13.03 -31.20 12.98
N LEU A 221 13.75 -30.91 11.90
CA LEU A 221 13.44 -29.81 10.98
C LEU A 221 12.39 -30.17 9.89
N ARG A 222 12.05 -31.45 9.74
CA ARG A 222 11.17 -31.96 8.70
C ARG A 222 9.75 -31.37 8.77
N LYS A 223 9.20 -31.24 9.98
CA LYS A 223 7.84 -30.71 10.17
C LYS A 223 7.78 -29.20 9.88
N PRO A 224 8.58 -28.34 10.52
CA PRO A 224 8.55 -26.89 10.21
C PRO A 224 8.90 -26.61 8.74
N PHE A 225 9.84 -27.30 8.13
CA PHE A 225 10.15 -27.13 6.71
C PHE A 225 9.00 -27.56 5.80
N SER A 226 8.28 -28.63 6.16
CA SER A 226 7.07 -29.07 5.46
C SER A 226 5.95 -28.02 5.55
N ASP A 227 5.78 -27.41 6.72
CA ASP A 227 4.73 -26.43 6.95
C ASP A 227 5.01 -25.12 6.18
N VAL A 228 6.25 -24.61 6.22
CA VAL A 228 6.71 -23.47 5.41
C VAL A 228 6.47 -23.70 3.92
N ARG A 229 6.92 -24.84 3.40
CA ARG A 229 6.74 -25.21 2.00
C ARG A 229 5.25 -25.30 1.60
N ASN A 230 4.43 -25.96 2.45
CA ASN A 230 3.00 -26.09 2.18
C ASN A 230 2.30 -24.72 2.16
N THR A 231 2.69 -23.84 3.08
CA THR A 231 2.19 -22.45 3.12
C THR A 231 2.61 -21.69 1.87
N MET A 232 3.87 -21.78 1.44
CA MET A 232 4.34 -21.15 0.21
C MET A 232 3.54 -21.63 -1.02
N CYS A 233 3.36 -22.94 -1.17
CA CYS A 233 2.59 -23.51 -2.27
C CYS A 233 1.11 -23.06 -2.23
N ALA A 234 0.50 -23.07 -1.05
CA ALA A 234 -0.89 -22.64 -0.89
C ALA A 234 -1.05 -21.15 -1.21
N THR A 235 -0.14 -20.30 -0.72
CA THR A 235 -0.15 -18.85 -1.00
C THR A 235 0.05 -18.58 -2.48
N THR A 236 0.95 -19.30 -3.16
CA THR A 236 1.15 -19.16 -4.61
C THR A 236 -0.13 -19.48 -5.39
N VAL A 237 -0.80 -20.59 -5.06
CA VAL A 237 -2.07 -20.96 -5.72
C VAL A 237 -3.15 -19.92 -5.44
N ALA A 238 -3.30 -19.48 -4.19
CA ALA A 238 -4.27 -18.45 -3.82
C ALA A 238 -4.02 -17.14 -4.58
N GLN A 239 -2.77 -16.72 -4.63
CA GLN A 239 -2.34 -15.48 -5.28
C GLN A 239 -2.59 -15.52 -6.79
N LEU A 240 -2.20 -16.60 -7.48
CA LEU A 240 -2.47 -16.77 -8.90
C LEU A 240 -3.97 -16.80 -9.21
N SER A 241 -4.78 -17.40 -8.33
CA SER A 241 -6.24 -17.44 -8.49
C SER A 241 -6.89 -16.07 -8.31
N CYS A 242 -6.33 -15.23 -7.44
CA CYS A 242 -6.80 -13.87 -7.19
C CYS A 242 -6.20 -12.83 -8.15
N LEU A 243 -5.15 -13.18 -8.90
CA LEU A 243 -4.37 -12.24 -9.69
C LEU A 243 -5.21 -11.43 -10.69
N PRO A 244 -6.15 -12.01 -11.47
CA PRO A 244 -6.98 -11.23 -12.39
C PRO A 244 -7.74 -10.11 -11.69
N ILE A 245 -8.33 -10.41 -10.53
CA ILE A 245 -9.08 -9.44 -9.72
C ILE A 245 -8.13 -8.42 -9.08
N SER A 246 -7.00 -8.89 -8.54
CA SER A 246 -6.00 -8.01 -7.90
C SER A 246 -5.41 -7.01 -8.90
N CYS A 247 -5.13 -7.43 -10.12
CA CYS A 247 -4.64 -6.55 -11.18
C CYS A 247 -5.66 -5.47 -11.57
N MET A 248 -6.95 -5.83 -11.64
CA MET A 248 -8.00 -4.89 -12.00
C MET A 248 -8.27 -3.82 -10.92
N TYR A 249 -8.16 -4.20 -9.63
CA TYR A 249 -8.55 -3.31 -8.53
C TYR A 249 -7.36 -2.62 -7.84
N PHE A 250 -6.23 -3.29 -7.75
CA PHE A 250 -5.07 -2.77 -7.00
C PHE A 250 -3.90 -2.41 -7.90
N GLY A 251 -3.82 -2.98 -9.11
CA GLY A 251 -2.71 -2.75 -10.02
C GLY A 251 -1.35 -3.28 -9.52
N HIS A 252 -1.33 -4.06 -8.44
CA HIS A 252 -0.11 -4.55 -7.80
C HIS A 252 -0.10 -6.06 -7.64
N PHE A 253 1.09 -6.64 -7.82
CA PHE A 253 1.34 -8.06 -7.59
C PHE A 253 2.59 -8.24 -6.73
N SER A 254 2.45 -8.87 -5.56
CA SER A 254 3.58 -9.14 -4.67
C SER A 254 4.30 -10.43 -5.06
N LEU A 255 5.57 -10.32 -5.47
CA LEU A 255 6.41 -11.49 -5.75
C LEU A 255 6.86 -12.21 -4.48
N LEU A 256 6.95 -11.49 -3.37
CA LEU A 256 7.41 -12.03 -2.08
C LEU A 256 6.29 -12.68 -1.26
N ALA A 257 5.02 -12.59 -1.67
CA ALA A 257 3.89 -13.09 -0.89
C ALA A 257 4.02 -14.55 -0.40
N PRO A 258 4.50 -15.52 -1.20
CA PRO A 258 4.69 -16.89 -0.71
C PRO A 258 5.71 -16.99 0.43
N LEU A 259 6.81 -16.25 0.34
CA LEU A 259 7.86 -16.21 1.35
C LEU A 259 7.40 -15.45 2.61
N SER A 260 6.87 -14.26 2.43
CA SER A 260 6.38 -13.42 3.54
C SER A 260 5.25 -14.10 4.30
N SER A 261 4.28 -14.72 3.60
CA SER A 261 3.21 -15.48 4.27
C SER A 261 3.75 -16.65 5.07
N ALA A 262 4.73 -17.39 4.56
CA ALA A 262 5.32 -18.52 5.28
C ALA A 262 6.04 -18.10 6.56
N LEU A 263 6.68 -16.92 6.56
CA LEU A 263 7.43 -16.39 7.70
C LEU A 263 6.50 -15.68 8.71
N ILE A 264 5.57 -14.86 8.22
CA ILE A 264 4.80 -13.93 9.07
C ILE A 264 3.53 -14.56 9.63
N THR A 265 2.84 -15.48 8.92
CA THR A 265 1.54 -16.00 9.38
C THR A 265 1.61 -16.67 10.75
N SER A 266 2.70 -17.43 11.02
CA SER A 266 2.88 -18.08 12.32
C SER A 266 3.15 -17.06 13.44
N LEU A 267 3.95 -16.03 13.15
CA LEU A 267 4.25 -14.94 14.09
C LEU A 267 3.00 -14.11 14.38
N PHE A 268 2.21 -13.83 13.35
CA PHE A 268 0.93 -13.12 13.50
C PHE A 268 -0.09 -13.91 14.33
N SER A 269 -0.12 -15.24 14.17
CA SER A 269 -0.98 -16.09 14.99
C SER A 269 -0.56 -16.06 16.47
N LEU A 270 0.74 -16.08 16.74
CA LEU A 270 1.28 -15.96 18.10
C LEU A 270 1.03 -14.56 18.69
N LEU A 271 1.24 -13.52 17.91
CA LEU A 271 0.89 -12.13 18.26
C LEU A 271 -0.58 -12.00 18.66
N SER A 272 -1.49 -12.58 17.86
CA SER A 272 -2.93 -12.57 18.15
C SER A 272 -3.26 -13.31 19.45
N LEU A 273 -2.59 -14.43 19.72
CA LEU A 273 -2.78 -15.19 20.96
C LEU A 273 -2.40 -14.36 22.20
N PHE A 274 -1.24 -13.68 22.17
CA PHE A 274 -0.84 -12.79 23.26
C PHE A 274 -1.74 -11.57 23.36
N GLY A 275 -2.25 -11.04 22.24
CA GLY A 275 -3.25 -9.97 22.22
C GLY A 275 -4.57 -10.37 22.90
N ILE A 276 -5.07 -11.56 22.62
CA ILE A 276 -6.25 -12.14 23.34
C ILE A 276 -5.94 -12.27 24.82
N GLY A 277 -4.75 -12.77 25.18
CA GLY A 277 -4.29 -12.89 26.56
C GLY A 277 -4.24 -11.54 27.28
N ALA A 278 -3.75 -10.48 26.61
CA ALA A 278 -3.67 -9.13 27.16
C ALA A 278 -5.07 -8.54 27.46
N ILE A 279 -6.04 -8.80 26.57
CA ILE A 279 -7.44 -8.39 26.80
C ILE A 279 -8.07 -9.20 27.96
N ALA A 280 -7.88 -10.53 27.95
CA ALA A 280 -8.47 -11.42 28.92
C ALA A 280 -7.90 -11.22 30.36
N LEU A 281 -6.67 -10.77 30.47
CA LEU A 281 -5.96 -10.55 31.75
C LEU A 281 -6.12 -9.11 32.28
N CYS A 282 -7.08 -8.34 31.78
CA CYS A 282 -7.28 -6.93 32.18
C CYS A 282 -7.49 -6.72 33.69
N TRP A 283 -7.98 -7.75 34.41
CA TRP A 283 -8.17 -7.75 35.86
C TRP A 283 -6.89 -8.01 36.65
N PHE A 284 -5.81 -8.52 36.04
CA PHE A 284 -4.53 -8.80 36.69
C PHE A 284 -3.39 -8.09 35.96
N LYS A 285 -3.18 -6.81 36.33
CA LYS A 285 -2.27 -5.88 35.67
C LYS A 285 -0.86 -6.42 35.39
N PRO A 286 -0.15 -7.08 36.33
CA PRO A 286 1.19 -7.58 36.04
C PRO A 286 1.26 -8.61 34.90
N ALA A 287 0.26 -9.50 34.80
CA ALA A 287 0.21 -10.48 33.71
C ALA A 287 -0.20 -9.81 32.37
N GLN A 288 -1.07 -8.81 32.43
CA GLN A 288 -1.44 -8.01 31.29
C GLN A 288 -0.22 -7.27 30.72
N ASP A 289 0.59 -6.64 31.56
CA ASP A 289 1.79 -5.91 31.14
C ASP A 289 2.84 -6.83 30.50
N VAL A 290 3.00 -8.06 31.02
CA VAL A 290 3.84 -9.10 30.38
C VAL A 290 3.29 -9.47 29.00
N ALA A 291 1.98 -9.65 28.87
CA ALA A 291 1.36 -9.96 27.59
C ALA A 291 1.54 -8.82 26.58
N PHE A 292 1.41 -7.57 27.01
CA PHE A 292 1.71 -6.40 26.16
C PHE A 292 3.19 -6.32 25.76
N CYS A 293 4.11 -6.60 26.68
CA CYS A 293 5.53 -6.63 26.36
C CYS A 293 5.82 -7.65 25.25
N LEU A 294 5.19 -8.84 25.30
CA LEU A 294 5.32 -9.87 24.26
C LEU A 294 4.66 -9.42 22.94
N VAL A 295 3.53 -8.75 22.99
CA VAL A 295 2.87 -8.17 21.80
C VAL A 295 3.77 -7.11 21.16
N ASP A 296 4.34 -6.22 21.95
CA ASP A 296 5.22 -5.15 21.46
C ASP A 296 6.52 -5.71 20.88
N PHE A 297 7.15 -6.69 21.53
CA PHE A 297 8.34 -7.38 21.04
C PHE A 297 8.11 -8.11 19.71
N LEU A 298 7.04 -8.93 19.63
CA LEU A 298 6.69 -9.63 18.39
C LEU A 298 6.28 -8.64 17.31
N GLY A 299 5.58 -7.57 17.67
CA GLY A 299 5.18 -6.50 16.76
C GLY A 299 6.38 -5.83 16.12
N GLN A 300 7.39 -5.45 16.91
CA GLN A 300 8.66 -4.88 16.41
C GLN A 300 9.40 -5.86 15.48
N PHE A 301 9.43 -7.14 15.82
CA PHE A 301 10.05 -8.15 14.96
C PHE A 301 9.31 -8.30 13.62
N ILE A 302 7.97 -8.34 13.64
CA ILE A 302 7.15 -8.38 12.43
C ILE A 302 7.35 -7.10 11.61
N GLU A 303 7.38 -5.92 12.24
CA GLU A 303 7.65 -4.64 11.59
C GLU A 303 9.01 -4.65 10.89
N ALA A 304 10.07 -5.03 11.59
CA ALA A 304 11.42 -5.10 11.03
C ALA A 304 11.49 -6.04 9.81
N LEU A 305 10.89 -7.22 9.94
CA LEU A 305 10.90 -8.22 8.87
C LEU A 305 10.06 -7.80 7.67
N THR A 306 8.85 -7.26 7.91
CA THR A 306 7.97 -6.80 6.81
C THR A 306 8.53 -5.56 6.12
N SER A 307 9.09 -4.61 6.85
CA SER A 307 9.77 -3.45 6.29
C SER A 307 10.97 -3.87 5.44
N PHE A 308 11.81 -4.77 5.96
CA PHE A 308 12.95 -5.30 5.20
C PHE A 308 12.52 -5.94 3.87
N LEU A 309 11.43 -6.70 3.87
CA LEU A 309 10.91 -7.34 2.66
C LEU A 309 10.25 -6.33 1.72
N SER A 310 9.43 -5.42 2.24
CA SER A 310 8.65 -4.46 1.43
C SER A 310 9.53 -3.43 0.72
N GLU A 311 10.67 -3.05 1.30
CA GLU A 311 11.62 -2.08 0.74
C GLU A 311 12.40 -2.60 -0.46
N ARG A 312 12.31 -3.90 -0.79
CA ARG A 312 12.99 -4.46 -1.96
C ARG A 312 12.29 -4.04 -3.25
N SER A 313 13.07 -3.66 -4.26
CA SER A 313 12.54 -3.22 -5.55
C SER A 313 11.66 -4.27 -6.25
N PHE A 314 11.93 -5.55 -5.98
CA PHE A 314 11.16 -6.68 -6.51
C PHE A 314 10.06 -7.19 -5.57
N ALA A 315 9.78 -6.50 -4.45
CA ALA A 315 8.75 -6.94 -3.51
C ALA A 315 7.36 -6.94 -4.14
N SER A 316 7.05 -5.90 -4.88
CA SER A 316 5.82 -5.83 -5.68
C SER A 316 6.11 -5.29 -7.08
N VAL A 317 5.29 -5.72 -8.02
CA VAL A 317 5.31 -5.25 -9.42
C VAL A 317 4.01 -4.50 -9.66
N SER A 318 4.12 -3.28 -10.17
CA SER A 318 2.97 -2.52 -10.65
C SER A 318 2.59 -2.99 -12.06
N LEU A 319 1.32 -3.25 -12.29
CA LEU A 319 0.77 -3.75 -13.55
C LEU A 319 -0.31 -2.81 -14.11
N THR A 320 -0.36 -1.57 -13.63
CA THR A 320 -1.47 -0.64 -13.88
C THR A 320 -1.77 -0.42 -15.36
N ASP A 321 -0.75 -0.25 -16.20
CA ASP A 321 -0.94 0.08 -17.63
C ASP A 321 -1.29 -1.15 -18.49
N MET A 322 -0.98 -2.36 -18.01
CA MET A 322 -1.22 -3.62 -18.71
C MET A 322 -2.15 -4.57 -17.96
N SER A 323 -2.85 -4.08 -16.93
CA SER A 323 -3.62 -4.93 -16.00
C SER A 323 -4.63 -5.85 -16.69
N TRP A 324 -5.32 -5.37 -17.73
CA TRP A 324 -6.30 -6.16 -18.47
C TRP A 324 -5.65 -7.26 -19.33
N ILE A 325 -4.51 -6.99 -19.97
CA ILE A 325 -3.76 -7.98 -20.79
C ILE A 325 -3.20 -9.06 -19.86
N VAL A 326 -2.56 -8.66 -18.76
CA VAL A 326 -2.00 -9.58 -17.77
C VAL A 326 -3.09 -10.42 -17.15
N SER A 327 -4.24 -9.83 -16.81
CA SER A 327 -5.40 -10.53 -16.27
C SER A 327 -5.95 -11.57 -17.27
N LEU A 328 -6.03 -11.22 -18.55
CA LEU A 328 -6.48 -12.12 -19.61
C LEU A 328 -5.50 -13.29 -19.81
N LEU A 329 -4.20 -13.01 -19.85
CA LEU A 329 -3.15 -14.03 -20.00
C LEU A 329 -3.12 -14.98 -18.81
N VAL A 330 -3.23 -14.48 -17.58
CA VAL A 330 -3.29 -15.30 -16.38
C VAL A 330 -4.56 -16.14 -16.37
N PHE A 331 -5.72 -15.58 -16.73
CA PHE A 331 -6.96 -16.32 -16.83
C PHE A 331 -6.86 -17.43 -17.89
N ALA A 332 -6.33 -17.13 -19.06
CA ALA A 332 -6.10 -18.13 -20.12
C ALA A 332 -5.13 -19.24 -19.66
N ALA A 333 -4.05 -18.88 -18.96
CA ALA A 333 -3.11 -19.83 -18.37
C ALA A 333 -3.78 -20.72 -17.32
N MET A 334 -4.65 -20.17 -16.47
CA MET A 334 -5.42 -20.92 -15.48
C MET A 334 -6.41 -21.90 -16.13
N VAL A 335 -7.12 -21.47 -17.19
CA VAL A 335 -8.01 -22.34 -17.95
C VAL A 335 -7.22 -23.48 -18.62
N ALA A 336 -6.08 -23.16 -19.22
CA ALA A 336 -5.20 -24.17 -19.82
C ALA A 336 -4.69 -25.16 -18.74
N LEU A 337 -4.29 -24.69 -17.57
CA LEU A 337 -3.93 -25.51 -16.41
C LEU A 337 -5.06 -26.45 -16.01
N TYR A 338 -6.28 -25.97 -15.94
CA TYR A 338 -7.44 -26.78 -15.59
C TYR A 338 -7.72 -27.87 -16.63
N VAL A 339 -7.70 -27.50 -17.92
CA VAL A 339 -8.00 -28.43 -19.03
C VAL A 339 -6.93 -29.51 -19.19
N PHE A 340 -5.64 -29.15 -19.06
CA PHE A 340 -4.52 -30.05 -19.33
C PHE A 340 -3.98 -30.75 -18.09
N TRP A 341 -4.38 -30.34 -16.88
CA TRP A 341 -3.84 -30.84 -15.62
C TRP A 341 -3.92 -32.36 -15.42
N PRO A 342 -5.02 -33.07 -15.73
CA PRO A 342 -5.11 -34.51 -15.48
C PRO A 342 -4.27 -35.36 -16.46
N LYS A 343 -3.82 -34.82 -17.59
CA LYS A 343 -3.34 -35.58 -18.77
C LYS A 343 -1.81 -35.68 -18.92
N GLY A 344 -1.04 -35.54 -17.87
CA GLY A 344 0.39 -35.90 -17.87
C GLY A 344 1.37 -34.87 -18.44
N LYS A 345 0.93 -33.74 -19.03
CA LYS A 345 1.80 -32.67 -19.55
C LYS A 345 2.21 -31.63 -18.49
N ARG A 346 2.34 -32.06 -17.26
CA ARG A 346 2.58 -31.22 -16.05
C ARG A 346 3.90 -30.44 -16.13
N VAL A 347 4.93 -31.06 -16.69
CA VAL A 347 6.27 -30.45 -16.82
C VAL A 347 6.24 -29.29 -17.83
N VAL A 348 5.57 -29.48 -18.97
CA VAL A 348 5.45 -28.45 -20.00
C VAL A 348 4.70 -27.24 -19.45
N LEU A 349 3.61 -27.49 -18.73
CA LEU A 349 2.79 -26.43 -18.17
C LEU A 349 3.50 -25.65 -17.06
N SER A 350 4.27 -26.35 -16.22
CA SER A 350 5.14 -25.72 -15.22
C SER A 350 6.24 -24.89 -15.88
N GLY A 351 6.78 -25.38 -16.99
CA GLY A 351 7.73 -24.64 -17.80
C GLY A 351 7.12 -23.36 -18.38
N ILE A 352 5.87 -23.42 -18.87
CA ILE A 352 5.16 -22.23 -19.36
C ILE A 352 4.93 -21.22 -18.23
N CYS A 353 4.45 -21.65 -17.05
CA CYS A 353 4.24 -20.77 -15.91
C CYS A 353 5.57 -20.12 -15.45
N LEU A 354 6.66 -20.89 -15.41
CA LEU A 354 7.99 -20.38 -15.08
C LEU A 354 8.47 -19.38 -16.14
N MET A 355 8.26 -19.68 -17.42
CA MET A 355 8.63 -18.79 -18.52
C MET A 355 7.88 -17.46 -18.45
N VAL A 356 6.56 -17.49 -18.19
CA VAL A 356 5.75 -16.27 -18.00
C VAL A 356 6.23 -15.47 -16.80
N PHE A 357 6.54 -16.15 -15.68
CA PHE A 357 7.09 -15.49 -14.50
C PHE A 357 8.45 -14.84 -14.79
N MET A 358 9.35 -15.54 -15.48
CA MET A 358 10.67 -15.01 -15.87
C MET A 358 10.54 -13.86 -16.87
N LEU A 359 9.55 -13.89 -17.76
CA LEU A 359 9.24 -12.79 -18.67
C LEU A 359 8.79 -11.54 -17.91
N ILE A 360 7.84 -11.68 -16.97
CA ILE A 360 7.38 -10.55 -16.13
C ILE A 360 8.55 -9.97 -15.32
N LEU A 361 9.36 -10.84 -14.71
CA LEU A 361 10.55 -10.42 -13.97
C LEU A 361 11.56 -9.72 -14.88
N GLY A 362 11.81 -10.27 -16.07
CA GLY A 362 12.71 -9.70 -17.07
C GLY A 362 12.24 -8.32 -17.56
N LEU A 363 10.93 -8.17 -17.82
CA LEU A 363 10.35 -6.88 -18.19
C LEU A 363 10.47 -5.86 -17.04
N SER A 364 10.24 -6.27 -15.80
CA SER A 364 10.40 -5.37 -14.63
C SER A 364 11.85 -4.90 -14.46
N ILE A 365 12.82 -5.80 -14.68
CA ILE A 365 14.25 -5.46 -14.66
C ILE A 365 14.59 -4.53 -15.83
N TYR A 366 14.10 -4.85 -17.04
CA TYR A 366 14.31 -4.02 -18.22
C TYR A 366 13.81 -2.59 -18.00
N TRP A 367 12.56 -2.41 -17.56
CA TRP A 367 12.01 -1.09 -17.27
C TRP A 367 12.80 -0.32 -16.22
N LYS A 368 13.37 -1.00 -15.22
CA LYS A 368 14.17 -0.36 -14.19
C LYS A 368 15.49 0.22 -14.72
N PHE A 369 16.17 -0.48 -15.63
CA PHE A 369 17.50 -0.09 -16.09
C PHE A 369 17.52 0.62 -17.44
N PHE A 370 16.50 0.44 -18.25
CA PHE A 370 16.41 0.96 -19.63
C PHE A 370 15.23 1.91 -19.82
N SER A 371 14.64 2.44 -18.75
CA SER A 371 13.63 3.48 -18.89
C SER A 371 14.24 4.74 -19.54
N PRO A 372 13.48 5.44 -20.40
CA PRO A 372 13.97 6.66 -21.03
C PRO A 372 14.24 7.74 -19.98
N THR A 373 15.23 8.60 -20.27
CA THR A 373 15.47 9.79 -19.46
C THR A 373 14.28 10.73 -19.56
N ARG A 374 13.81 11.23 -18.42
CA ARG A 374 12.61 12.08 -18.38
C ARG A 374 12.55 12.95 -17.13
N ILE A 375 11.89 14.09 -17.28
CA ILE A 375 11.33 14.88 -16.19
C ILE A 375 9.82 14.62 -16.18
N CYS A 376 9.28 14.16 -15.07
CA CYS A 376 7.87 13.81 -14.94
C CYS A 376 7.26 14.60 -13.78
N VAL A 377 6.39 15.55 -14.10
CA VAL A 377 5.49 16.18 -13.11
C VAL A 377 4.35 15.19 -12.87
N MET A 378 4.26 14.66 -11.67
CA MET A 378 3.33 13.58 -11.34
C MET A 378 1.91 14.12 -11.15
N ASP A 379 0.92 13.41 -11.67
CA ASP A 379 -0.50 13.67 -11.37
C ASP A 379 -0.82 13.16 -9.97
N ILE A 380 -0.78 14.08 -9.01
CA ILE A 380 -0.93 13.83 -7.58
C ILE A 380 -2.08 14.63 -6.95
N GLY A 381 -2.84 15.36 -7.76
CA GLY A 381 -3.85 16.32 -7.32
C GLY A 381 -3.21 17.64 -6.85
N GLN A 382 -3.53 18.12 -5.65
CA GLN A 382 -2.95 19.34 -5.12
C GLN A 382 -1.60 19.05 -4.43
N GLY A 383 -0.57 19.82 -4.77
CA GLY A 383 0.80 19.71 -4.26
C GLY A 383 1.82 19.47 -5.38
N ASP A 384 3.07 19.27 -5.03
CA ASP A 384 4.15 19.02 -5.97
C ASP A 384 4.80 17.65 -5.75
N ALA A 385 5.08 16.97 -6.84
CA ALA A 385 6.00 15.83 -6.90
C ALA A 385 6.57 15.74 -8.31
N ILE A 386 7.85 16.00 -8.46
CA ILE A 386 8.54 16.01 -9.75
C ILE A 386 9.65 14.98 -9.71
N LEU A 387 9.60 14.04 -10.64
CA LEU A 387 10.59 12.98 -10.79
C LEU A 387 11.53 13.29 -11.95
N LEU A 388 12.82 13.36 -11.66
CA LEU A 388 13.87 13.30 -12.63
C LEU A 388 14.41 11.87 -12.65
N SER A 389 14.37 11.19 -13.79
CA SER A 389 14.87 9.82 -13.88
C SER A 389 15.70 9.59 -15.13
N ASP A 390 16.83 8.87 -14.97
CA ASP A 390 17.75 8.50 -16.02
C ASP A 390 18.25 7.06 -15.77
N GLY A 391 17.61 6.11 -16.43
CA GLY A 391 17.86 4.69 -16.19
C GLY A 391 17.60 4.29 -14.73
N ALA A 392 18.67 3.90 -14.03
CA ALA A 392 18.59 3.51 -12.61
C ALA A 392 18.68 4.67 -11.63
N HIS A 393 19.03 5.87 -12.12
CA HIS A 393 19.19 7.08 -11.30
C HIS A 393 17.92 7.90 -11.25
N SER A 394 17.58 8.43 -10.07
CA SER A 394 16.38 9.22 -9.90
C SER A 394 16.45 10.18 -8.72
N LEU A 395 15.91 11.39 -8.93
CA LEU A 395 15.67 12.41 -7.93
C LEU A 395 14.16 12.69 -7.88
N LEU A 396 13.61 12.72 -6.70
CA LEU A 396 12.26 13.22 -6.46
C LEU A 396 12.33 14.61 -5.81
N VAL A 397 11.71 15.59 -6.43
CA VAL A 397 11.54 16.94 -5.87
C VAL A 397 10.12 17.04 -5.37
N ASP A 398 9.98 17.23 -4.05
CA ASP A 398 8.75 17.21 -3.27
C ASP A 398 7.97 15.88 -3.29
N THR A 399 7.04 15.71 -2.36
CA THR A 399 6.37 14.44 -2.10
C THR A 399 4.85 14.54 -1.98
N SER A 400 4.29 15.73 -2.20
CA SER A 400 2.84 15.98 -2.10
C SER A 400 2.23 15.61 -0.75
N VAL A 401 0.93 15.40 -0.71
CA VAL A 401 0.13 15.04 0.47
C VAL A 401 -0.23 13.55 0.45
N GLY A 402 -0.11 12.88 1.59
CA GLY A 402 -0.58 11.50 1.74
C GLY A 402 0.31 10.49 1.01
N ASP A 403 -0.27 9.39 0.54
CA ASP A 403 0.48 8.30 -0.10
C ASP A 403 0.41 8.30 -1.64
N VAL A 404 -0.17 9.33 -2.25
CA VAL A 404 -0.37 9.42 -3.71
C VAL A 404 0.95 9.35 -4.47
N VAL A 405 2.02 9.95 -3.92
CA VAL A 405 3.36 9.89 -4.51
C VAL A 405 3.89 8.46 -4.61
N ASN A 406 3.55 7.60 -3.65
CA ASN A 406 3.95 6.19 -3.70
C ASN A 406 3.33 5.47 -4.90
N ASP A 407 2.03 5.71 -5.16
CA ASP A 407 1.33 5.12 -6.30
C ASP A 407 1.93 5.63 -7.61
N ALA A 408 2.28 6.92 -7.69
CA ALA A 408 2.93 7.51 -8.84
C ALA A 408 4.33 6.91 -9.08
N LEU A 409 5.15 6.75 -8.04
CA LEU A 409 6.48 6.11 -8.13
C LEU A 409 6.39 4.63 -8.51
N GLU A 410 5.40 3.91 -7.98
CA GLU A 410 5.20 2.50 -8.33
C GLU A 410 4.77 2.31 -9.78
N ARG A 411 3.95 3.21 -10.34
CA ARG A 411 3.64 3.23 -11.79
C ARG A 411 4.89 3.44 -12.63
N GLN A 412 5.88 4.14 -12.10
CA GLN A 412 7.18 4.35 -12.74
C GLN A 412 8.21 3.26 -12.42
N HIS A 413 7.81 2.21 -11.66
CA HIS A 413 8.66 1.10 -11.19
C HIS A 413 9.83 1.54 -10.30
N ILE A 414 9.71 2.68 -9.61
CA ILE A 414 10.73 3.26 -8.74
C ILE A 414 10.45 2.90 -7.30
N SER A 415 11.43 2.28 -6.63
CA SER A 415 11.42 1.94 -5.21
C SER A 415 12.68 2.39 -4.48
N TYR A 416 13.64 2.94 -5.22
CA TYR A 416 14.84 3.57 -4.72
C TYR A 416 15.07 4.87 -5.46
N LEU A 417 15.41 5.92 -4.71
CA LEU A 417 15.76 7.24 -5.20
C LEU A 417 17.18 7.57 -4.75
N ASP A 418 18.00 8.15 -5.63
CA ASP A 418 19.33 8.63 -5.22
C ASP A 418 19.20 9.75 -4.21
N ALA A 419 18.22 10.64 -4.41
CA ALA A 419 17.86 11.67 -3.45
C ALA A 419 16.37 12.03 -3.50
N ILE A 420 15.86 12.56 -2.38
CA ILE A 420 14.60 13.31 -2.29
C ILE A 420 14.99 14.72 -1.89
N LEU A 421 14.53 15.73 -2.63
CA LEU A 421 14.70 17.12 -2.27
C LEU A 421 13.33 17.69 -1.87
N LEU A 422 13.24 18.25 -0.68
CA LEU A 422 12.05 18.97 -0.22
C LEU A 422 12.32 20.46 -0.36
N THR A 423 11.54 21.13 -1.21
CA THR A 423 11.71 22.57 -1.48
C THR A 423 11.41 23.38 -0.24
N HIS A 424 10.39 23.00 0.52
CA HIS A 424 10.00 23.52 1.83
C HIS A 424 9.15 22.50 2.60
N LEU A 425 8.69 22.82 3.83
CA LEU A 425 8.05 21.83 4.70
C LEU A 425 6.53 21.88 4.77
N ASP A 426 5.86 22.57 3.86
CA ASP A 426 4.40 22.57 3.83
C ASP A 426 3.86 21.19 3.48
N GLU A 427 2.64 20.88 3.94
CA GLU A 427 2.07 19.53 3.87
C GLU A 427 1.93 19.04 2.42
N ASP A 428 1.67 19.92 1.47
CA ASP A 428 1.53 19.63 0.05
C ASP A 428 2.87 19.49 -0.70
N HIS A 429 4.00 19.61 0.00
CA HIS A 429 5.36 19.36 -0.50
C HIS A 429 6.07 18.25 0.28
N ALA A 430 6.03 18.29 1.61
CA ALA A 430 6.75 17.33 2.47
C ALA A 430 5.85 16.26 3.12
N GLY A 431 4.51 16.39 3.02
CA GLY A 431 3.57 15.53 3.73
C GLY A 431 3.61 14.07 3.33
N GLY A 432 4.00 13.76 2.08
CA GLY A 432 4.12 12.41 1.55
C GLY A 432 5.26 11.59 2.14
N VAL A 433 6.33 12.22 2.64
CA VAL A 433 7.53 11.53 3.14
C VAL A 433 7.19 10.45 4.15
N ARG A 434 6.31 10.72 5.11
CA ARG A 434 5.91 9.76 6.15
C ARG A 434 5.24 8.50 5.58
N TYR A 435 4.56 8.62 4.44
CA TYR A 435 3.88 7.51 3.78
C TYR A 435 4.83 6.69 2.88
N MET A 436 6.03 7.20 2.56
CA MET A 436 7.03 6.48 1.80
C MET A 436 7.79 5.43 2.64
N VAL A 437 7.71 5.53 3.97
CA VAL A 437 8.35 4.57 4.88
C VAL A 437 7.84 3.15 4.61
N GLY A 438 8.79 2.22 4.35
CA GLY A 438 8.48 0.81 4.07
C GLY A 438 8.11 0.51 2.60
N SER A 439 8.10 1.51 1.71
CA SER A 439 7.86 1.32 0.28
C SER A 439 8.99 1.85 -0.60
N VAL A 440 9.58 2.97 -0.23
CA VAL A 440 10.65 3.63 -0.98
C VAL A 440 11.87 3.83 -0.08
N LYS A 441 13.06 3.67 -0.64
CA LYS A 441 14.33 4.05 -0.01
C LYS A 441 14.94 5.21 -0.78
N ALA A 442 15.65 6.09 -0.06
CA ALA A 442 16.43 7.14 -0.68
C ALA A 442 17.87 7.09 -0.15
N GLY A 443 18.83 7.45 -1.02
CA GLY A 443 20.22 7.60 -0.60
C GLY A 443 20.39 8.78 0.34
N ARG A 444 19.67 9.89 0.08
CA ARG A 444 19.69 11.12 0.89
C ARG A 444 18.33 11.81 0.85
N VAL A 445 18.08 12.63 1.86
CA VAL A 445 16.98 13.62 1.82
C VAL A 445 17.63 15.01 1.96
N LEU A 446 17.34 15.86 0.99
CA LEU A 446 17.91 17.21 0.87
C LEU A 446 16.84 18.24 1.22
N VAL A 447 17.23 19.30 1.93
CA VAL A 447 16.34 20.41 2.32
C VAL A 447 17.11 21.73 2.17
N GLY A 448 16.41 22.85 2.07
CA GLY A 448 17.05 24.16 1.99
C GLY A 448 17.75 24.57 3.28
N GLU A 449 18.59 25.61 3.20
CA GLU A 449 19.35 26.17 4.33
C GLU A 449 18.44 26.56 5.51
N GLY A 450 18.77 26.06 6.72
CA GLY A 450 18.05 26.36 7.96
C GLY A 450 16.71 25.62 8.15
N ILE A 451 16.29 24.79 7.20
CA ILE A 451 15.03 24.04 7.26
C ILE A 451 15.12 22.87 8.23
N THR A 452 16.29 22.25 8.42
CA THR A 452 16.48 21.12 9.36
C THR A 452 16.02 21.43 10.77
N LYS A 453 16.15 22.69 11.21
CA LYS A 453 15.71 23.15 12.54
C LYS A 453 14.18 23.27 12.68
N GLN A 454 13.47 23.28 11.57
CA GLN A 454 12.01 23.43 11.52
C GLN A 454 11.31 22.08 11.35
N GLU A 455 12.05 21.01 11.09
CA GLU A 455 11.51 19.68 10.90
C GLU A 455 10.79 19.16 12.15
N LYS A 456 9.55 18.74 11.98
CA LYS A 456 8.80 18.08 13.06
C LYS A 456 9.42 16.71 13.38
N PRO A 457 9.36 16.25 14.66
CA PRO A 457 9.95 14.95 15.05
C PRO A 457 9.42 13.74 14.25
N GLU A 458 8.20 13.84 13.73
CA GLU A 458 7.59 12.79 12.89
C GLU A 458 8.27 12.72 11.51
N LEU A 459 8.53 13.87 10.90
CA LEU A 459 9.23 14.00 9.64
C LEU A 459 10.68 13.51 9.78
N GLN A 460 11.40 13.93 10.82
CA GLN A 460 12.77 13.49 11.09
C GLN A 460 12.86 11.97 11.20
N ARG A 461 11.93 11.34 11.95
CA ARG A 461 11.86 9.87 12.05
C ARG A 461 11.59 9.21 10.71
N ALA A 462 10.71 9.78 9.90
CA ALA A 462 10.40 9.24 8.56
C ALA A 462 11.63 9.35 7.65
N ILE A 463 12.31 10.50 7.61
CA ILE A 463 13.55 10.73 6.85
C ILE A 463 14.61 9.70 7.25
N GLN A 464 14.86 9.53 8.54
CA GLN A 464 15.84 8.56 9.02
C GLN A 464 15.51 7.11 8.64
N ARG A 465 14.22 6.74 8.61
CA ARG A 465 13.80 5.40 8.17
C ARG A 465 13.95 5.19 6.65
N ILE A 466 13.78 6.23 5.85
CA ILE A 466 13.88 6.16 4.39
C ILE A 466 15.33 6.18 3.93
N SER A 467 16.17 7.09 4.48
CA SER A 467 17.55 7.33 4.03
C SER A 467 18.61 6.71 4.92
N GLY A 468 18.27 6.31 6.14
CA GLY A 468 19.24 5.84 7.14
C GLY A 468 20.03 6.98 7.82
N SER A 469 19.76 8.25 7.46
CA SER A 469 20.44 9.44 7.98
C SER A 469 19.43 10.57 8.21
N SER A 470 19.87 11.65 8.88
CA SER A 470 19.13 12.92 8.92
C SER A 470 19.14 13.59 7.53
N SER A 471 18.29 14.59 7.36
CA SER A 471 18.30 15.45 6.18
C SER A 471 19.63 16.22 6.06
N TYR A 472 20.01 16.51 4.82
CA TYR A 472 21.18 17.33 4.49
C TYR A 472 20.71 18.67 3.93
N GLU A 473 21.28 19.76 4.43
CA GLU A 473 20.99 21.08 3.90
C GLU A 473 21.76 21.32 2.59
N VAL A 474 21.04 21.82 1.58
CA VAL A 474 21.63 22.33 0.34
C VAL A 474 21.66 23.85 0.38
N LEU A 475 22.74 24.41 -0.12
CA LEU A 475 23.03 25.82 -0.09
C LEU A 475 23.04 26.40 -1.51
N TYR A 476 22.77 27.70 -1.62
CA TYR A 476 22.93 28.41 -2.88
C TYR A 476 24.29 28.14 -3.54
N GLY A 477 24.26 27.79 -4.80
CA GLY A 477 25.43 27.45 -5.61
C GLY A 477 25.92 26.00 -5.45
N ASP A 478 25.27 25.17 -4.60
CA ASP A 478 25.58 23.74 -4.56
C ASP A 478 25.17 23.06 -5.86
N GLU A 479 26.03 22.17 -6.33
CA GLU A 479 25.85 21.42 -7.56
C GLU A 479 25.98 19.91 -7.28
N PHE A 480 25.11 19.11 -7.92
CA PHE A 480 25.18 17.65 -7.85
C PHE A 480 24.56 17.01 -9.09
N ASP A 481 24.97 15.77 -9.36
CA ASP A 481 24.51 15.03 -10.53
C ASP A 481 23.59 13.88 -10.13
N VAL A 482 22.55 13.63 -10.95
CA VAL A 482 21.69 12.45 -10.88
C VAL A 482 21.57 11.85 -12.27
N GLY A 483 22.31 10.77 -12.53
CA GLY A 483 22.51 10.28 -13.89
C GLY A 483 23.16 11.34 -14.78
N ARG A 484 22.51 11.70 -15.88
CA ARG A 484 22.94 12.76 -16.82
C ARG A 484 22.32 14.13 -16.51
N PHE A 485 21.52 14.23 -15.46
CA PHE A 485 21.02 15.52 -14.99
C PHE A 485 22.09 16.18 -14.11
N HIS A 486 22.46 17.39 -14.44
CA HIS A 486 23.26 18.28 -13.61
C HIS A 486 22.34 19.30 -12.95
N ILE A 487 22.37 19.41 -11.62
CA ILE A 487 21.41 20.15 -10.83
C ILE A 487 22.17 21.18 -10.00
N ARG A 488 21.77 22.44 -10.11
CA ARG A 488 22.32 23.56 -9.35
C ARG A 488 21.23 24.22 -8.54
N VAL A 489 21.52 24.50 -7.26
CA VAL A 489 20.67 25.26 -6.36
C VAL A 489 20.85 26.76 -6.64
N VAL A 490 19.78 27.42 -7.12
CA VAL A 490 19.80 28.84 -7.53
C VAL A 490 19.01 29.75 -6.60
N TRP A 491 18.28 29.19 -5.65
CA TRP A 491 17.56 29.91 -4.59
C TRP A 491 17.38 28.97 -3.37
N PRO A 492 17.33 29.47 -2.11
CA PRO A 492 17.55 30.85 -1.67
C PRO A 492 19.05 31.23 -1.60
N HIS A 493 19.36 32.51 -1.79
CA HIS A 493 20.72 33.02 -1.55
C HIS A 493 21.15 32.82 -0.11
N ARG A 494 22.44 32.61 0.15
CA ARG A 494 23.00 32.32 1.47
C ARG A 494 22.59 33.39 2.50
N GLY A 495 22.04 32.92 3.63
CA GLY A 495 21.59 33.80 4.71
C GLY A 495 20.27 34.52 4.44
N TYR A 496 19.54 34.17 3.39
CA TYR A 496 18.20 34.68 3.13
C TYR A 496 17.27 34.35 4.30
N LYS A 497 16.55 35.33 4.78
CA LYS A 497 15.55 35.15 5.86
C LYS A 497 14.16 35.27 5.27
N ALA A 498 13.56 34.13 4.99
CA ALA A 498 12.20 34.09 4.48
C ALA A 498 11.19 34.64 5.50
N LYS A 499 10.21 35.40 5.04
CA LYS A 499 9.06 35.84 5.82
C LYS A 499 8.00 34.74 5.93
N GLU A 500 7.86 33.95 4.89
CA GLU A 500 6.92 32.85 4.75
C GLU A 500 7.65 31.61 4.22
N ALA A 501 7.13 30.41 4.49
CA ALA A 501 7.76 29.16 4.07
C ALA A 501 7.97 29.07 2.56
N ASN A 502 6.98 29.51 1.78
CA ASN A 502 7.03 29.51 0.32
C ASN A 502 8.21 30.33 -0.23
N ASN A 503 8.56 31.45 0.41
CA ASN A 503 9.66 32.31 -0.03
C ASN A 503 11.04 31.67 0.18
N ALA A 504 11.11 30.61 1.04
CA ALA A 504 12.31 29.79 1.24
C ALA A 504 12.36 28.55 0.37
N SER A 505 11.37 28.35 -0.51
CA SER A 505 11.35 27.19 -1.43
C SER A 505 12.63 27.13 -2.24
N VAL A 506 13.27 25.96 -2.26
CA VAL A 506 14.49 25.75 -3.05
C VAL A 506 14.15 25.78 -4.54
N GLU A 507 14.79 26.68 -5.28
CA GLU A 507 14.73 26.67 -6.74
C GLU A 507 15.93 25.90 -7.31
N LEU A 508 15.66 25.04 -8.28
CA LEU A 508 16.67 24.21 -8.93
C LEU A 508 16.76 24.53 -10.40
N TYR A 509 17.95 24.85 -10.86
CA TYR A 509 18.29 24.88 -12.28
C TYR A 509 18.85 23.52 -12.68
N VAL A 510 18.15 22.84 -13.56
CA VAL A 510 18.47 21.48 -13.99
C VAL A 510 18.87 21.51 -15.46
N THR A 511 20.03 20.99 -15.78
CA THR A 511 20.49 20.82 -17.14
C THR A 511 20.66 19.33 -17.46
N TYR A 512 20.20 18.93 -18.63
CA TYR A 512 20.42 17.60 -19.17
C TYR A 512 21.21 17.71 -20.46
N ASN A 513 22.22 16.85 -20.61
CA ASN A 513 23.01 16.78 -21.84
C ASN A 513 23.41 15.33 -22.11
N ASP A 514 23.03 14.81 -23.28
CA ASP A 514 23.42 13.47 -23.74
C ASP A 514 24.44 13.51 -24.90
N GLY A 515 24.95 14.70 -25.21
CA GLY A 515 25.90 14.95 -26.33
C GLY A 515 25.19 15.23 -27.65
N GLN A 516 23.88 14.99 -27.78
CA GLN A 516 23.08 15.31 -28.97
C GLN A 516 21.95 16.30 -28.64
N ASN A 517 21.35 16.16 -27.46
CA ASN A 517 20.25 16.97 -26.98
C ASN A 517 20.63 17.65 -25.66
N THR A 518 20.19 18.87 -25.50
CA THR A 518 20.27 19.62 -24.25
C THR A 518 18.85 19.97 -23.81
N LEU A 519 18.59 19.94 -22.51
CA LEU A 519 17.35 20.42 -21.92
C LEU A 519 17.69 21.24 -20.68
N THR A 520 17.11 22.43 -20.59
CA THR A 520 17.27 23.34 -19.47
C THR A 520 15.93 23.52 -18.75
N THR A 521 15.94 23.43 -17.45
CA THR A 521 14.71 23.41 -16.66
C THR A 521 14.87 24.23 -15.38
N LEU A 522 13.87 25.02 -15.03
CA LEU A 522 13.76 25.69 -13.75
C LEU A 522 12.59 25.10 -12.93
N LEU A 523 12.91 24.53 -11.77
CA LEU A 523 11.94 24.02 -10.80
C LEU A 523 11.90 24.99 -9.63
N THR A 524 10.76 25.66 -9.43
CA THR A 524 10.66 26.81 -8.50
C THR A 524 9.99 26.45 -7.16
N GLY A 525 9.54 25.20 -6.96
CA GLY A 525 8.71 24.87 -5.81
C GLY A 525 7.53 25.83 -5.68
N ASP A 526 7.35 26.42 -4.50
CA ASP A 526 6.32 27.44 -4.24
C ASP A 526 6.89 28.87 -4.12
N ALA A 527 8.11 29.09 -4.64
CA ALA A 527 8.67 30.43 -4.74
C ALA A 527 7.71 31.38 -5.49
N GLU A 528 7.54 32.58 -4.97
CA GLU A 528 6.71 33.60 -5.57
C GLU A 528 7.54 34.45 -6.56
N ARG A 529 6.87 35.36 -7.25
CA ARG A 529 7.42 36.18 -8.34
C ARG A 529 8.68 36.98 -7.97
N ASP A 530 8.80 37.43 -6.70
CA ASP A 530 9.94 38.23 -6.25
C ASP A 530 11.20 37.37 -6.17
N GLN A 531 11.08 36.12 -5.68
CA GLN A 531 12.16 35.16 -5.55
C GLN A 531 12.66 34.71 -6.93
N THR A 532 11.74 34.25 -7.78
CA THR A 532 12.11 33.82 -9.14
C THR A 532 12.68 34.98 -9.97
N LYS A 533 12.21 36.22 -9.73
CA LYS A 533 12.82 37.40 -10.35
C LYS A 533 14.26 37.60 -9.90
N GLU A 534 14.55 37.48 -8.60
CA GLU A 534 15.89 37.61 -8.04
C GLU A 534 16.83 36.52 -8.59
N THR A 535 16.32 35.28 -8.75
CA THR A 535 17.05 34.17 -9.39
C THR A 535 17.42 34.51 -10.84
N VAL A 536 16.55 35.12 -11.61
CA VAL A 536 16.84 35.53 -12.99
C VAL A 536 17.77 36.73 -13.04
N ASP A 537 17.55 37.73 -12.18
CA ASP A 537 18.38 38.94 -12.12
C ASP A 537 19.82 38.68 -11.65
N SER A 538 20.05 37.57 -10.91
CA SER A 538 21.41 37.12 -10.54
C SER A 538 22.24 36.69 -11.74
N GLY A 539 21.61 36.37 -12.86
CA GLY A 539 22.27 35.84 -14.05
C GLY A 539 22.56 34.32 -14.00
N ASP A 540 22.09 33.63 -12.96
CA ASP A 540 22.27 32.19 -12.80
C ASP A 540 21.41 31.37 -13.75
N VAL A 541 20.27 31.92 -14.18
CA VAL A 541 19.30 31.28 -15.06
C VAL A 541 18.96 32.23 -16.19
N GLY A 542 19.08 31.71 -17.44
CA GLY A 542 18.71 32.43 -18.66
C GLY A 542 17.49 31.80 -19.36
N ASP A 543 17.55 31.70 -20.66
CA ASP A 543 16.55 31.03 -21.50
C ASP A 543 16.44 29.53 -21.12
N ILE A 544 15.22 29.02 -20.95
CA ILE A 544 14.95 27.63 -20.51
C ILE A 544 13.93 26.96 -21.40
N ASP A 545 14.03 25.64 -21.54
CA ASP A 545 13.06 24.84 -22.30
C ASP A 545 11.80 24.54 -21.48
N PHE A 546 11.96 24.26 -20.16
CA PHE A 546 10.86 23.83 -19.28
C PHE A 546 10.83 24.63 -17.97
N LEU A 547 9.64 25.11 -17.62
CA LEU A 547 9.38 25.79 -16.34
C LEU A 547 8.33 25.04 -15.53
N LYS A 548 8.67 24.62 -14.29
CA LYS A 548 7.63 24.34 -13.27
C LYS A 548 7.23 25.67 -12.64
N VAL A 549 5.98 26.03 -12.85
CA VAL A 549 5.44 27.32 -12.38
C VAL A 549 5.31 27.32 -10.86
N GLY A 550 5.83 28.37 -10.22
CA GLY A 550 5.82 28.50 -8.77
C GLY A 550 4.41 28.56 -8.16
N HIS A 551 4.28 28.12 -6.94
CA HIS A 551 3.07 28.20 -6.13
C HIS A 551 1.81 27.75 -6.89
N HIS A 552 1.90 26.60 -7.58
CA HIS A 552 0.82 25.97 -8.34
C HIS A 552 0.15 26.86 -9.40
N GLY A 553 0.84 27.88 -9.90
CA GLY A 553 0.28 28.87 -10.81
C GLY A 553 -0.61 29.92 -10.13
N ALA A 554 -0.25 30.34 -8.93
CA ALA A 554 -0.89 31.47 -8.25
C ALA A 554 -0.72 32.78 -9.04
N ALA A 555 -1.57 33.77 -8.81
CA ALA A 555 -1.47 35.09 -9.44
C ALA A 555 -0.14 35.80 -9.18
N LYS A 556 0.54 35.44 -8.10
CA LYS A 556 1.86 35.97 -7.71
C LYS A 556 3.03 35.04 -8.07
N SER A 557 2.83 34.09 -8.99
CA SER A 557 3.87 33.10 -9.32
C SER A 557 4.99 33.66 -10.19
N LEU A 558 4.71 34.64 -11.08
CA LEU A 558 5.71 35.13 -12.03
C LEU A 558 5.40 36.57 -12.48
N TYR A 559 6.45 37.36 -12.70
CA TYR A 559 6.33 38.64 -13.37
C TYR A 559 6.42 38.48 -14.90
N PRO A 560 5.74 39.35 -15.70
CA PRO A 560 5.84 39.31 -17.17
C PRO A 560 7.27 39.51 -17.69
N GLU A 561 8.09 40.33 -17.02
CA GLU A 561 9.49 40.54 -17.38
C GLU A 561 10.33 39.29 -17.12
N THR A 562 10.10 38.60 -16.02
CA THR A 562 10.78 37.34 -15.68
C THR A 562 10.41 36.25 -16.70
N ALA A 563 9.13 36.15 -17.08
CA ALA A 563 8.68 35.23 -18.12
C ALA A 563 9.35 35.50 -19.47
N ARG A 564 9.54 36.78 -19.85
CA ARG A 564 10.25 37.15 -21.08
C ARG A 564 11.75 36.83 -21.04
N ALA A 565 12.37 36.89 -19.87
CA ALA A 565 13.78 36.52 -19.71
C ALA A 565 13.97 35.01 -19.77
N LEU A 566 13.09 34.23 -19.13
CA LEU A 566 13.12 32.77 -19.13
C LEU A 566 12.68 32.13 -20.44
N LYS A 567 11.72 32.72 -21.16
CA LYS A 567 11.14 32.24 -22.44
C LYS A 567 10.88 30.73 -22.50
N PRO A 568 10.22 30.13 -21.53
CA PRO A 568 10.04 28.68 -21.53
C PRO A 568 9.25 28.21 -22.77
N GLU A 569 9.65 27.10 -23.39
CA GLU A 569 8.86 26.45 -24.43
C GLU A 569 7.64 25.74 -23.84
N VAL A 570 7.81 25.16 -22.65
CA VAL A 570 6.78 24.45 -21.91
C VAL A 570 6.72 24.94 -20.48
N ALA A 571 5.54 25.24 -20.00
CA ALA A 571 5.30 25.59 -18.59
C ALA A 571 4.23 24.67 -17.99
N ILE A 572 4.48 24.15 -16.80
CA ILE A 572 3.52 23.26 -16.09
C ILE A 572 3.23 23.81 -14.70
N ALA A 573 1.94 23.91 -14.36
CA ALA A 573 1.48 24.15 -13.01
C ALA A 573 0.87 22.86 -12.45
N SER A 574 1.37 22.38 -11.31
CA SER A 574 0.82 21.22 -10.62
C SER A 574 -0.31 21.67 -9.69
N ALA A 575 -1.57 21.50 -10.12
CA ALA A 575 -2.73 21.89 -9.33
C ALA A 575 -3.85 20.87 -9.44
N GLY A 576 -4.56 20.62 -8.35
CA GLY A 576 -5.65 19.68 -8.33
C GLY A 576 -6.87 20.21 -9.10
N LYS A 577 -7.51 19.36 -9.90
CA LYS A 577 -8.80 19.66 -10.52
C LYS A 577 -9.80 20.07 -9.44
N ASN A 578 -10.48 21.20 -9.61
CA ASN A 578 -11.41 21.74 -8.63
C ASN A 578 -10.77 22.08 -7.25
N ASN A 579 -9.50 22.51 -7.23
CA ASN A 579 -8.85 22.90 -6.00
C ASN A 579 -9.50 24.14 -5.36
N ARG A 580 -9.45 24.24 -4.03
CA ARG A 580 -10.10 25.34 -3.26
C ARG A 580 -9.50 26.71 -3.52
N TYR A 581 -8.28 26.79 -4.06
CA TYR A 581 -7.56 28.04 -4.31
C TYR A 581 -7.87 28.59 -5.70
N GLY A 582 -8.45 27.76 -6.60
CA GLY A 582 -8.71 28.10 -7.97
C GLY A 582 -7.42 28.31 -8.77
N HIS A 583 -6.39 27.51 -8.49
CA HIS A 583 -5.15 27.48 -9.26
C HIS A 583 -5.28 26.50 -10.46
N PRO A 584 -4.55 26.74 -11.58
CA PRO A 584 -3.80 27.96 -11.86
C PRO A 584 -4.71 29.17 -12.09
N LYS A 585 -4.20 30.36 -11.74
CA LYS A 585 -4.90 31.61 -12.03
C LYS A 585 -4.71 31.99 -13.49
N GLN A 586 -5.77 32.53 -14.12
CA GLN A 586 -5.73 32.92 -15.51
C GLN A 586 -4.62 33.94 -15.82
N GLU A 587 -4.28 34.81 -14.86
CA GLU A 587 -3.19 35.76 -14.97
C GLU A 587 -1.83 35.08 -15.19
N ALA A 588 -1.55 33.98 -14.46
CA ALA A 588 -0.31 33.23 -14.64
C ALA A 588 -0.26 32.51 -16.00
N VAL A 589 -1.40 31.99 -16.45
CA VAL A 589 -1.53 31.38 -17.78
C VAL A 589 -1.29 32.39 -18.88
N ASP A 590 -1.95 33.56 -18.82
CA ASP A 590 -1.86 34.64 -19.82
C ASP A 590 -0.42 35.18 -19.95
N ILE A 591 0.31 35.30 -18.81
CA ILE A 591 1.71 35.72 -18.81
C ILE A 591 2.60 34.71 -19.59
N LEU A 592 2.42 33.41 -19.36
CA LEU A 592 3.24 32.36 -19.96
C LEU A 592 2.86 32.13 -21.43
N GLU A 593 1.61 32.07 -21.77
CA GLU A 593 1.15 31.99 -23.16
C GLU A 593 1.55 33.24 -23.96
N GLY A 594 1.56 34.43 -23.30
CA GLY A 594 1.99 35.69 -23.88
C GLY A 594 3.47 35.72 -24.28
N VAL A 595 4.33 34.87 -23.73
CA VAL A 595 5.73 34.70 -24.17
C VAL A 595 5.93 33.52 -25.13
N GLY A 596 4.85 32.81 -25.50
CA GLY A 596 4.86 31.70 -26.46
C GLY A 596 4.99 30.32 -25.80
N ALA A 597 4.95 30.20 -24.47
CA ALA A 597 5.01 28.92 -23.78
C ALA A 597 3.73 28.08 -24.00
N ARG A 598 3.89 26.78 -24.18
CA ARG A 598 2.77 25.83 -24.10
C ARG A 598 2.50 25.53 -22.64
N PHE A 599 1.33 25.98 -22.15
CA PHE A 599 0.95 25.80 -20.76
C PHE A 599 0.15 24.51 -20.55
N TYR A 600 0.49 23.79 -19.46
CA TYR A 600 -0.19 22.57 -19.02
C TYR A 600 -0.52 22.64 -17.51
N CYS A 601 -1.65 21.97 -17.13
CA CYS A 601 -2.04 21.80 -15.73
C CYS A 601 -2.69 20.43 -15.51
#